data_562d176c82ffb9f00ca66d0d47ffe7eb
#
_entry.id   562d176c82ffb9f00ca66d0d47ffe7eb
#
_cell.length_a   1.000
_cell.length_b   1.000
_cell.length_c   1.000
_cell.angle_alpha   90.00
_cell.angle_beta   90.00
_cell.angle_gamma   90.00
#
_symmetry.space_group_name_H-M   'P 1'
#
loop_
_entity.id
_entity.type
_entity.pdbx_description
1 polymer ?
#
loop_
_entity_poly.entity_id
_entity_poly.type
_entity_poly.pdbx_seq_one_letter_code
_entity_poly.pdbx_strand_id
1 'polypeptide(L)'
;SYIIILLGGKSMENKVKVVQFGTGKMAKYTMRYVYEKGGEVVGAIDVNPAVIGKDIGEIIGCEKKNVKVTSFEDAEAMLKEVKPDICVVETMSLIKDLEDPFMLCAKLGINAISTCEEAFFPWNSNPNLTKKIDELAKQTGCTITGSGYQDIYWGQLITSIAGSTQKITKIKGSTSYNVEDYGIALANAHGAGLTLDEFDKQVAIVDKISDEERNKIIQSGDYLPSYMWNTNGWLCEKLGLTIKSQTQVTVPTTNKEDIYSSTLGMTVKAGDATGMSAVVTTETEEGITIESECIGKVYSKEDYDKNEWTVYGEPNTTITVARPSTVELTCATIVNRIPDVINAEPGYVTTDKLGDLQFKLKI
;
A
#
# COMPACT_ATOMS: atom_id res chain seq x y z
N SER A 1 4.29 46.64 -37.05
CA SER A 1 5.04 46.59 -35.80
C SER A 1 4.13 46.10 -34.69
N TYR A 2 4.25 44.81 -34.29
CA TYR A 2 3.55 44.30 -33.15
C TYR A 2 4.46 44.44 -31.92
N ILE A 3 4.02 45.23 -30.94
CA ILE A 3 4.66 45.35 -29.64
C ILE A 3 4.14 44.17 -28.80
N ILE A 4 5.00 43.20 -28.57
CA ILE A 4 4.75 42.16 -27.57
C ILE A 4 5.09 42.77 -26.20
N ILE A 5 4.09 43.13 -25.43
CA ILE A 5 4.25 43.48 -24.02
C ILE A 5 4.39 42.17 -23.24
N LEU A 6 5.63 41.82 -22.92
CA LEU A 6 5.96 40.80 -21.92
C LEU A 6 5.59 41.37 -20.56
N LEU A 7 4.35 41.15 -20.13
CA LEU A 7 3.99 41.30 -18.73
C LEU A 7 4.60 40.10 -17.95
N GLY A 8 5.78 40.36 -17.40
CA GLY A 8 6.43 39.49 -16.44
C GLY A 8 5.68 39.46 -15.11
N GLY A 9 4.49 38.90 -15.11
CA GLY A 9 3.84 38.45 -13.90
C GLY A 9 4.42 37.07 -13.58
N LYS A 10 5.29 36.93 -12.57
CA LYS A 10 5.45 35.66 -11.86
C LYS A 10 4.07 35.32 -11.32
N SER A 11 3.32 34.45 -11.98
CA SER A 11 2.22 33.78 -11.32
C SER A 11 2.86 33.05 -10.14
N MET A 12 2.49 33.41 -8.92
CA MET A 12 2.74 32.58 -7.77
C MET A 12 1.91 31.31 -8.03
N GLU A 13 2.51 30.32 -8.69
CA GLU A 13 1.91 28.97 -8.75
C GLU A 13 1.67 28.58 -7.30
N ASN A 14 0.40 28.43 -6.91
CA ASN A 14 0.05 27.95 -5.59
C ASN A 14 0.64 26.55 -5.44
N LYS A 15 1.62 26.40 -4.57
CA LYS A 15 2.22 25.10 -4.28
C LYS A 15 1.21 24.22 -3.60
N VAL A 16 1.17 22.94 -3.96
CA VAL A 16 0.39 21.94 -3.24
C VAL A 16 0.91 21.83 -1.81
N LYS A 17 0.00 21.99 -0.85
CA LYS A 17 0.28 21.92 0.59
C LYS A 17 0.00 20.53 1.11
N VAL A 18 1.02 19.90 1.64
CA VAL A 18 0.97 18.52 2.15
C VAL A 18 1.16 18.51 3.67
N VAL A 19 0.37 17.73 4.38
CA VAL A 19 0.63 17.35 5.77
C VAL A 19 1.00 15.87 5.80
N GLN A 20 2.10 15.55 6.49
CA GLN A 20 2.61 14.21 6.66
C GLN A 20 2.12 13.62 8.00
N PHE A 21 1.36 12.51 7.96
CA PHE A 21 1.06 11.67 9.12
C PHE A 21 2.05 10.50 9.17
N GLY A 22 2.74 10.36 10.29
CA GLY A 22 3.85 9.44 10.47
C GLY A 22 5.15 10.03 9.92
N THR A 23 6.22 9.96 10.70
CA THR A 23 7.54 10.52 10.37
C THR A 23 8.62 9.45 10.36
N GLY A 24 8.23 8.21 10.07
CA GLY A 24 9.11 7.04 10.00
C GLY A 24 10.00 6.99 8.75
N LYS A 25 10.48 5.78 8.44
CA LYS A 25 11.41 5.53 7.33
C LYS A 25 10.87 6.00 5.97
N MET A 26 9.59 5.72 5.68
CA MET A 26 8.93 6.08 4.42
C MET A 26 8.82 7.61 4.27
N ALA A 27 8.35 8.27 5.31
CA ALA A 27 8.08 9.71 5.32
C ALA A 27 9.30 10.57 4.93
N LYS A 28 10.51 10.11 5.20
CA LYS A 28 11.75 10.80 4.79
C LYS A 28 11.83 10.94 3.28
N TYR A 29 11.48 9.88 2.55
CA TYR A 29 11.46 9.89 1.09
C TYR A 29 10.27 10.70 0.57
N THR A 30 9.08 10.48 1.12
CA THR A 30 7.86 11.15 0.67
C THR A 30 7.96 12.67 0.83
N MET A 31 8.35 13.17 2.01
CA MET A 31 8.51 14.60 2.23
C MET A 31 9.58 15.21 1.31
N ARG A 32 10.71 14.52 1.12
CA ARG A 32 11.73 14.96 0.17
C ARG A 32 11.20 15.04 -1.26
N TYR A 33 10.48 14.01 -1.72
CA TYR A 33 9.92 13.98 -3.07
C TYR A 33 8.84 15.05 -3.29
N VAL A 34 8.06 15.37 -2.26
CA VAL A 34 7.12 16.50 -2.30
C VAL A 34 7.86 17.81 -2.60
N TYR A 35 8.93 18.10 -1.86
CA TYR A 35 9.73 19.31 -2.12
C TYR A 35 10.41 19.29 -3.48
N GLU A 36 10.98 18.18 -3.89
CA GLU A 36 11.65 18.04 -5.21
C GLU A 36 10.69 18.24 -6.38
N LYS A 37 9.40 17.98 -6.18
CA LYS A 37 8.34 18.21 -7.17
C LYS A 37 7.58 19.53 -7.00
N GLY A 38 8.14 20.45 -6.22
CA GLY A 38 7.62 21.81 -6.06
C GLY A 38 6.45 21.96 -5.09
N GLY A 39 6.02 20.88 -4.42
CA GLY A 39 5.06 20.94 -3.33
C GLY A 39 5.70 21.50 -2.04
N GLU A 40 4.90 21.63 -1.00
CA GLU A 40 5.32 22.14 0.29
C GLU A 40 4.74 21.28 1.42
N VAL A 41 5.60 20.79 2.31
CA VAL A 41 5.13 20.15 3.55
C VAL A 41 4.89 21.23 4.58
N VAL A 42 3.62 21.45 4.93
CA VAL A 42 3.18 22.54 5.82
C VAL A 42 2.90 22.08 7.24
N GLY A 43 2.96 20.78 7.51
CA GLY A 43 2.79 20.17 8.83
C GLY A 43 3.21 18.72 8.82
N ALA A 44 3.52 18.19 10.00
CA ALA A 44 3.78 16.78 10.21
C ALA A 44 3.19 16.35 11.55
N ILE A 45 2.68 15.12 11.63
CA ILE A 45 2.00 14.56 12.79
C ILE A 45 2.60 13.21 13.11
N ASP A 46 2.88 12.97 14.39
CA ASP A 46 3.33 11.66 14.86
C ASP A 46 2.84 11.40 16.29
N VAL A 47 2.81 10.13 16.68
CA VAL A 47 2.50 9.71 18.06
C VAL A 47 3.76 9.42 18.88
N ASN A 48 4.92 9.32 18.23
CA ASN A 48 6.19 9.01 18.88
C ASN A 48 6.76 10.27 19.59
N PRO A 49 6.84 10.30 20.93
CA PRO A 49 7.34 11.44 21.68
C PRO A 49 8.79 11.80 21.33
N ALA A 50 9.57 10.86 20.79
CA ALA A 50 10.95 11.10 20.41
C ALA A 50 11.12 12.03 19.19
N VAL A 51 10.07 12.22 18.38
CA VAL A 51 10.09 13.08 17.19
C VAL A 51 9.20 14.31 17.31
N ILE A 52 8.23 14.34 18.24
CA ILE A 52 7.36 15.49 18.48
C ILE A 52 8.20 16.72 18.83
N GLY A 53 7.91 17.85 18.18
CA GLY A 53 8.63 19.12 18.34
C GLY A 53 9.91 19.26 17.50
N LYS A 54 10.42 18.19 16.89
CA LYS A 54 11.55 18.26 15.97
C LYS A 54 11.14 18.92 14.65
N ASP A 55 12.08 19.61 14.02
CA ASP A 55 11.91 20.14 12.67
C ASP A 55 11.95 18.99 11.64
N ILE A 56 11.06 19.02 10.66
CA ILE A 56 11.04 17.96 9.62
C ILE A 56 12.33 17.92 8.80
N GLY A 57 13.08 19.02 8.71
CA GLY A 57 14.40 19.03 8.08
C GLY A 57 15.38 18.06 8.75
N GLU A 58 15.30 17.90 10.09
CA GLU A 58 16.11 16.91 10.82
C GLU A 58 15.70 15.48 10.45
N ILE A 59 14.40 15.24 10.22
CA ILE A 59 13.86 13.92 9.85
C ILE A 59 14.28 13.57 8.42
N ILE A 60 14.15 14.51 7.49
CA ILE A 60 14.52 14.34 6.08
C ILE A 60 16.05 14.24 5.92
N GLY A 61 16.81 14.87 6.82
CA GLY A 61 18.28 15.00 6.73
C GLY A 61 18.72 16.14 5.82
N CYS A 62 18.04 17.29 5.88
CA CYS A 62 18.33 18.49 5.10
C CYS A 62 18.31 19.74 5.99
N GLU A 63 18.39 20.92 5.37
CA GLU A 63 18.26 22.19 6.06
C GLU A 63 16.90 22.34 6.78
N LYS A 64 16.89 23.17 7.81
CA LYS A 64 15.69 23.45 8.61
C LYS A 64 14.54 23.94 7.73
N LYS A 65 13.37 23.33 7.91
CA LYS A 65 12.14 23.67 7.18
C LYS A 65 11.21 24.61 7.96
N ASN A 66 11.45 24.81 9.25
CA ASN A 66 10.59 25.57 10.18
C ASN A 66 9.19 24.97 10.32
N VAL A 67 9.05 23.66 10.09
CA VAL A 67 7.85 22.86 10.30
C VAL A 67 8.16 21.85 11.39
N LYS A 68 7.47 21.95 12.52
CA LYS A 68 7.65 21.02 13.63
C LYS A 68 6.66 19.87 13.57
N VAL A 69 7.10 18.70 14.01
CA VAL A 69 6.21 17.56 14.21
C VAL A 69 5.27 17.85 15.37
N THR A 70 3.97 17.73 15.11
CA THR A 70 2.87 17.95 16.06
C THR A 70 2.40 16.60 16.61
N SER A 71 1.90 16.54 17.84
CA SER A 71 1.25 15.35 18.38
C SER A 71 -0.09 15.09 17.71
N PHE A 72 -0.59 13.85 17.75
CA PHE A 72 -1.90 13.54 17.20
C PHE A 72 -3.04 14.27 17.96
N GLU A 73 -2.86 14.53 19.25
CA GLU A 73 -3.83 15.27 20.08
C GLU A 73 -4.05 16.71 19.57
N ASP A 74 -3.00 17.33 19.04
CA ASP A 74 -3.05 18.69 18.48
C ASP A 74 -3.32 18.72 16.96
N ALA A 75 -3.46 17.56 16.32
CA ALA A 75 -3.58 17.42 14.88
C ALA A 75 -4.74 18.22 14.29
N GLU A 76 -5.93 18.16 14.90
CA GLU A 76 -7.12 18.88 14.40
C GLU A 76 -6.90 20.41 14.39
N ALA A 77 -6.29 20.95 15.43
CA ALA A 77 -5.99 22.38 15.52
C ALA A 77 -4.99 22.81 14.45
N MET A 78 -3.90 22.05 14.29
CA MET A 78 -2.88 22.31 13.28
C MET A 78 -3.44 22.20 11.87
N LEU A 79 -4.23 21.18 11.53
CA LEU A 79 -4.85 21.02 10.22
C LEU A 79 -5.79 22.19 9.86
N LYS A 80 -6.57 22.71 10.83
CA LYS A 80 -7.42 23.88 10.63
C LYS A 80 -6.60 25.16 10.38
N GLU A 81 -5.42 25.27 10.98
CA GLU A 81 -4.52 26.40 10.80
C GLU A 81 -3.83 26.37 9.43
N VAL A 82 -3.16 25.24 9.08
CA VAL A 82 -2.33 25.16 7.87
C VAL A 82 -3.15 24.91 6.60
N LYS A 83 -4.35 24.34 6.72
CA LYS A 83 -5.28 24.05 5.61
C LYS A 83 -4.58 23.39 4.42
N PRO A 84 -4.12 22.14 4.58
CA PRO A 84 -3.44 21.43 3.50
C PRO A 84 -4.43 21.06 2.38
N ASP A 85 -3.89 20.86 1.17
CA ASP A 85 -4.65 20.30 0.06
C ASP A 85 -4.82 18.79 0.21
N ILE A 86 -3.84 18.12 0.86
CA ILE A 86 -3.83 16.69 1.08
C ILE A 86 -3.01 16.29 2.30
N CYS A 87 -3.43 15.23 2.99
CA CYS A 87 -2.64 14.52 4.00
C CYS A 87 -2.07 13.23 3.40
N VAL A 88 -0.78 12.95 3.64
CA VAL A 88 -0.16 11.66 3.35
C VAL A 88 -0.03 10.87 4.64
N VAL A 89 -0.66 9.70 4.72
CA VAL A 89 -0.74 8.88 5.93
C VAL A 89 0.15 7.64 5.77
N GLU A 90 1.26 7.62 6.48
CA GLU A 90 2.29 6.57 6.42
C GLU A 90 2.59 6.02 7.81
N THR A 91 1.60 5.38 8.42
CA THR A 91 1.67 4.94 9.82
C THR A 91 1.56 3.44 9.99
N MET A 92 0.54 2.81 9.43
CA MET A 92 0.19 1.41 9.67
C MET A 92 -0.23 0.71 8.37
N SER A 93 -0.36 -0.62 8.42
CA SER A 93 -0.67 -1.46 7.25
C SER A 93 -2.11 -1.99 7.21
N LEU A 94 -2.90 -1.78 8.28
CA LEU A 94 -4.32 -2.15 8.34
C LEU A 94 -5.20 -0.91 8.38
N ILE A 95 -6.30 -0.92 7.63
CA ILE A 95 -7.20 0.24 7.55
C ILE A 95 -7.85 0.58 8.89
N LYS A 96 -8.08 -0.39 9.76
CA LYS A 96 -8.60 -0.14 11.12
C LYS A 96 -7.67 0.75 11.96
N ASP A 97 -6.37 0.64 11.74
CA ASP A 97 -5.37 1.45 12.44
C ASP A 97 -5.27 2.86 11.83
N LEU A 98 -5.89 3.08 10.68
CA LEU A 98 -6.00 4.39 10.02
C LEU A 98 -7.37 5.06 10.26
N GLU A 99 -8.26 4.46 11.06
CA GLU A 99 -9.59 5.03 11.29
C GLU A 99 -9.49 6.47 11.78
N ASP A 100 -8.69 6.73 12.82
CA ASP A 100 -8.56 8.07 13.40
C ASP A 100 -8.01 9.11 12.41
N PRO A 101 -6.87 8.92 11.74
CA PRO A 101 -6.38 9.91 10.78
C PRO A 101 -7.29 10.07 9.56
N PHE A 102 -7.88 9.00 9.03
CA PHE A 102 -8.80 9.11 7.89
C PHE A 102 -10.12 9.79 8.25
N MET A 103 -10.69 9.47 9.41
CA MET A 103 -11.91 10.13 9.89
C MET A 103 -11.67 11.60 10.22
N LEU A 104 -10.48 11.95 10.75
CA LEU A 104 -10.10 13.34 10.98
C LEU A 104 -10.00 14.13 9.66
N CYS A 105 -9.31 13.57 8.65
CA CYS A 105 -9.24 14.18 7.33
C CYS A 105 -10.62 14.32 6.69
N ALA A 106 -11.43 13.25 6.70
CA ALA A 106 -12.79 13.26 6.16
C ALA A 106 -13.67 14.31 6.87
N LYS A 107 -13.64 14.38 8.21
CA LYS A 107 -14.37 15.38 9.00
C LYS A 107 -14.03 16.82 8.62
N LEU A 108 -12.77 17.08 8.30
CA LEU A 108 -12.28 18.41 7.96
C LEU A 108 -12.38 18.73 6.44
N GLY A 109 -12.84 17.78 5.63
CA GLY A 109 -12.90 17.94 4.17
C GLY A 109 -11.53 18.01 3.51
N ILE A 110 -10.53 17.35 4.08
CA ILE A 110 -9.14 17.32 3.60
C ILE A 110 -8.90 15.99 2.87
N ASN A 111 -8.38 16.03 1.66
CA ASN A 111 -8.00 14.82 0.93
C ASN A 111 -6.92 14.03 1.69
N ALA A 112 -6.93 12.69 1.55
CA ALA A 112 -5.90 11.86 2.15
C ALA A 112 -5.50 10.69 1.25
N ILE A 113 -4.21 10.38 1.24
CA ILE A 113 -3.64 9.22 0.57
C ILE A 113 -2.74 8.46 1.53
N SER A 114 -2.79 7.12 1.51
CA SER A 114 -2.00 6.28 2.41
C SER A 114 -1.20 5.22 1.67
N THR A 115 -0.05 4.85 2.24
CA THR A 115 0.76 3.69 1.84
C THR A 115 0.25 2.38 2.45
N CYS A 116 -0.76 2.42 3.30
CA CYS A 116 -1.37 1.24 3.93
C CYS A 116 -1.79 0.23 2.86
N GLU A 117 -1.29 -0.99 2.96
CA GLU A 117 -1.53 -2.04 1.97
C GLU A 117 -3.00 -2.42 1.89
N GLU A 118 -3.69 -2.55 3.02
CA GLU A 118 -5.13 -2.84 3.04
C GLU A 118 -5.96 -1.70 2.44
N ALA A 119 -5.54 -0.45 2.62
CA ALA A 119 -6.24 0.73 2.10
C ALA A 119 -6.28 0.80 0.55
N PHE A 120 -5.49 -0.01 -0.13
CA PHE A 120 -5.50 -0.13 -1.59
C PHE A 120 -6.86 -0.59 -2.14
N PHE A 121 -7.50 -1.56 -1.49
CA PHE A 121 -8.86 -2.01 -1.83
C PHE A 121 -9.57 -2.60 -0.59
N PRO A 122 -9.96 -1.78 0.39
CA PRO A 122 -10.51 -2.28 1.65
C PRO A 122 -11.99 -2.71 1.56
N TRP A 123 -12.63 -2.53 0.43
CA TRP A 123 -14.04 -2.91 0.22
C TRP A 123 -14.32 -4.39 0.45
N ASN A 124 -13.34 -5.26 0.23
CA ASN A 124 -13.47 -6.70 0.40
C ASN A 124 -12.82 -7.26 1.69
N SER A 125 -12.24 -6.41 2.53
CA SER A 125 -11.62 -6.81 3.82
C SER A 125 -12.18 -6.08 5.03
N ASN A 126 -12.59 -4.81 4.88
CA ASN A 126 -13.20 -4.00 5.95
C ASN A 126 -14.29 -3.07 5.37
N PRO A 127 -15.40 -3.63 4.85
CA PRO A 127 -16.40 -2.86 4.12
C PRO A 127 -17.12 -1.83 4.99
N ASN A 128 -17.34 -2.12 6.28
CA ASN A 128 -18.08 -1.23 7.17
C ASN A 128 -17.32 0.05 7.47
N LEU A 129 -16.04 -0.04 7.82
CA LEU A 129 -15.19 1.13 8.04
C LEU A 129 -14.99 1.91 6.73
N THR A 130 -14.74 1.21 5.63
CA THR A 130 -14.58 1.83 4.31
C THR A 130 -15.81 2.65 3.93
N LYS A 131 -17.02 2.10 4.13
CA LYS A 131 -18.28 2.79 3.89
C LYS A 131 -18.44 4.02 4.80
N LYS A 132 -18.09 3.90 6.08
CA LYS A 132 -18.13 5.02 7.04
C LYS A 132 -17.25 6.20 6.59
N ILE A 133 -16.03 5.90 6.14
CA ILE A 133 -15.09 6.89 5.61
C ILE A 133 -15.64 7.50 4.30
N ASP A 134 -16.12 6.66 3.38
CA ASP A 134 -16.68 7.07 2.09
C ASP A 134 -17.86 8.06 2.25
N GLU A 135 -18.82 7.71 3.10
CA GLU A 135 -19.99 8.55 3.36
C GLU A 135 -19.60 9.91 3.94
N LEU A 136 -18.68 9.94 4.90
CA LEU A 136 -18.21 11.19 5.49
C LEU A 136 -17.41 12.04 4.48
N ALA A 137 -16.51 11.42 3.72
CA ALA A 137 -15.73 12.10 2.70
C ALA A 137 -16.62 12.71 1.60
N LYS A 138 -17.68 12.01 1.18
CA LYS A 138 -18.70 12.53 0.25
C LYS A 138 -19.45 13.73 0.83
N GLN A 139 -19.80 13.68 2.12
CA GLN A 139 -20.52 14.79 2.78
C GLN A 139 -19.66 16.06 2.88
N THR A 140 -18.38 15.92 3.06
CA THR A 140 -17.44 17.05 3.24
C THR A 140 -16.73 17.48 1.98
N GLY A 141 -16.83 16.69 0.90
CA GLY A 141 -16.26 17.02 -0.40
C GLY A 141 -14.78 16.71 -0.55
N CYS A 142 -14.25 15.67 0.13
CA CYS A 142 -12.86 15.26 0.00
C CYS A 142 -12.72 13.81 -0.49
N THR A 143 -11.52 13.45 -0.93
CA THR A 143 -11.17 12.11 -1.45
C THR A 143 -10.16 11.44 -0.55
N ILE A 144 -10.44 10.18 -0.18
CA ILE A 144 -9.55 9.34 0.62
C ILE A 144 -9.23 8.08 -0.17
N THR A 145 -7.95 7.67 -0.18
CA THR A 145 -7.50 6.50 -0.94
C THR A 145 -6.26 5.84 -0.33
N GLY A 146 -6.00 4.61 -0.75
CA GLY A 146 -4.74 3.91 -0.56
C GLY A 146 -4.01 3.73 -1.90
N SER A 147 -2.69 3.82 -1.89
CA SER A 147 -1.83 3.64 -3.05
C SER A 147 -0.43 3.18 -2.60
N GLY A 148 0.55 3.26 -3.47
CA GLY A 148 1.93 2.88 -3.21
C GLY A 148 2.43 1.83 -4.18
N TYR A 149 3.37 0.98 -3.75
CA TYR A 149 3.93 -0.09 -4.58
C TYR A 149 2.84 -0.96 -5.23
N GLN A 150 1.83 -1.34 -4.47
CA GLN A 150 0.72 -2.19 -4.90
C GLN A 150 -0.08 -1.58 -6.05
N ASP A 151 -0.25 -0.28 -6.11
CA ASP A 151 -0.99 0.40 -7.17
C ASP A 151 -0.41 0.09 -8.56
N ILE A 152 0.90 0.16 -8.70
CA ILE A 152 1.58 -0.11 -9.97
C ILE A 152 1.88 -1.60 -10.12
N TYR A 153 2.58 -2.19 -9.15
CA TYR A 153 3.24 -3.48 -9.32
C TYR A 153 2.33 -4.68 -9.08
N TRP A 154 1.19 -4.46 -8.40
CA TRP A 154 0.15 -5.48 -8.20
C TRP A 154 -1.16 -5.14 -8.92
N GLY A 155 -1.27 -3.96 -9.51
CA GLY A 155 -2.47 -3.45 -10.17
C GLY A 155 -2.24 -3.03 -11.61
N GLN A 156 -1.84 -1.80 -11.83
CA GLN A 156 -1.87 -1.18 -13.17
C GLN A 156 -0.97 -1.84 -14.20
N LEU A 157 0.20 -2.34 -13.79
CA LEU A 157 1.10 -3.08 -14.69
C LEU A 157 0.42 -4.32 -15.26
N ILE A 158 -0.32 -5.04 -14.42
CA ILE A 158 -1.03 -6.26 -14.81
C ILE A 158 -2.21 -5.92 -15.73
N THR A 159 -2.97 -4.89 -15.41
CA THR A 159 -4.13 -4.49 -16.23
C THR A 159 -3.71 -3.87 -17.57
N SER A 160 -2.55 -3.21 -17.63
CA SER A 160 -1.96 -2.74 -18.89
C SER A 160 -1.61 -3.91 -19.82
N ILE A 161 -1.03 -4.98 -19.27
CA ILE A 161 -0.74 -6.22 -20.04
C ILE A 161 -2.05 -6.90 -20.44
N ALA A 162 -3.02 -6.98 -19.54
CA ALA A 162 -4.34 -7.53 -19.83
C ALA A 162 -5.02 -6.80 -21.01
N GLY A 163 -4.83 -5.48 -21.12
CA GLY A 163 -5.31 -4.67 -22.24
C GLY A 163 -4.74 -5.03 -23.60
N SER A 164 -3.59 -5.72 -23.65
CA SER A 164 -2.96 -6.24 -24.87
C SER A 164 -3.24 -7.72 -25.12
N THR A 165 -4.10 -8.36 -24.32
CA THR A 165 -4.44 -9.78 -24.40
C THR A 165 -5.86 -9.94 -24.95
N GLN A 166 -6.04 -10.68 -26.03
CA GLN A 166 -7.34 -10.87 -26.70
C GLN A 166 -8.31 -11.69 -25.87
N LYS A 167 -7.80 -12.72 -25.17
CA LYS A 167 -8.59 -13.60 -24.32
C LYS A 167 -7.80 -13.97 -23.09
N ILE A 168 -8.37 -13.77 -21.91
CA ILE A 168 -7.76 -14.12 -20.63
C ILE A 168 -8.49 -15.32 -20.05
N THR A 169 -7.75 -16.29 -19.52
CA THR A 169 -8.28 -17.44 -18.79
C THR A 169 -7.84 -17.44 -17.32
N LYS A 170 -6.62 -16.93 -17.04
CA LYS A 170 -6.08 -16.83 -15.69
C LYS A 170 -5.08 -15.69 -15.60
N ILE A 171 -5.05 -15.04 -14.44
CA ILE A 171 -3.96 -14.12 -14.04
C ILE A 171 -3.28 -14.78 -12.84
N LYS A 172 -1.95 -14.94 -12.91
CA LYS A 172 -1.18 -15.50 -11.81
C LYS A 172 -0.05 -14.55 -11.43
N GLY A 173 0.00 -14.18 -10.14
CA GLY A 173 1.01 -13.29 -9.58
C GLY A 173 1.77 -13.90 -8.41
N SER A 174 3.03 -13.47 -8.26
CA SER A 174 3.88 -13.80 -7.13
C SER A 174 4.75 -12.62 -6.78
N THR A 175 4.78 -12.24 -5.51
CA THR A 175 5.71 -11.24 -4.97
C THR A 175 6.47 -11.83 -3.80
N SER A 176 7.74 -11.50 -3.65
CA SER A 176 8.58 -12.01 -2.58
C SER A 176 9.41 -10.93 -1.91
N TYR A 177 9.65 -11.08 -0.62
CA TYR A 177 10.48 -10.21 0.22
C TYR A 177 11.21 -11.00 1.30
N ASN A 178 12.37 -10.48 1.74
CA ASN A 178 13.10 -11.04 2.85
C ASN A 178 12.49 -10.59 4.18
N VAL A 179 11.98 -11.52 4.97
CA VAL A 179 11.39 -11.20 6.29
C VAL A 179 12.39 -10.61 7.28
N GLU A 180 13.68 -10.88 7.10
CA GLU A 180 14.75 -10.37 7.96
C GLU A 180 14.90 -8.84 7.87
N ASP A 181 14.55 -8.23 6.73
CA ASP A 181 14.61 -6.78 6.51
C ASP A 181 13.57 -6.00 7.35
N TYR A 182 12.59 -6.73 7.89
CA TYR A 182 11.49 -6.18 8.70
C TYR A 182 11.55 -6.61 10.19
N GLY A 183 12.57 -7.39 10.56
CA GLY A 183 12.86 -7.75 11.93
C GLY A 183 12.26 -9.07 12.42
N ILE A 184 12.67 -9.47 13.63
CA ILE A 184 12.38 -10.79 14.22
C ILE A 184 10.87 -11.05 14.40
N ALA A 185 10.09 -10.03 14.71
CA ALA A 185 8.65 -10.20 14.92
C ALA A 185 7.94 -10.66 13.63
N LEU A 186 8.32 -10.08 12.47
CA LEU A 186 7.77 -10.50 11.19
C LEU A 186 8.25 -11.89 10.79
N ALA A 187 9.54 -12.18 10.97
CA ALA A 187 10.10 -13.51 10.69
C ALA A 187 9.37 -14.62 11.49
N ASN A 188 9.14 -14.39 12.79
CA ASN A 188 8.38 -15.31 13.63
C ASN A 188 6.93 -15.44 13.18
N ALA A 189 6.26 -14.32 12.86
CA ALA A 189 4.87 -14.32 12.38
C ALA A 189 4.71 -15.10 11.06
N HIS A 190 5.77 -15.16 10.25
CA HIS A 190 5.82 -15.95 9.02
C HIS A 190 6.23 -17.42 9.25
N GLY A 191 6.45 -17.82 10.49
CA GLY A 191 6.80 -19.19 10.85
C GLY A 191 8.23 -19.60 10.45
N ALA A 192 9.13 -18.65 10.23
CA ALA A 192 10.51 -18.96 9.90
C ALA A 192 11.19 -19.68 11.07
N GLY A 193 11.84 -20.80 10.78
CA GLY A 193 12.52 -21.65 11.76
C GLY A 193 11.64 -22.74 12.39
N LEU A 194 10.34 -22.79 12.07
CA LEU A 194 9.44 -23.85 12.52
C LEU A 194 9.61 -25.12 11.70
N THR A 195 9.41 -26.29 12.32
CA THR A 195 9.16 -27.53 11.58
C THR A 195 7.84 -27.42 10.81
N LEU A 196 7.63 -28.25 9.79
CA LEU A 196 6.38 -28.22 9.01
C LEU A 196 5.15 -28.53 9.88
N ASP A 197 5.29 -29.40 10.87
CA ASP A 197 4.21 -29.74 11.80
C ASP A 197 3.86 -28.58 12.75
N GLU A 198 4.87 -27.85 13.23
CA GLU A 198 4.67 -26.63 14.03
C GLU A 198 4.06 -25.51 13.17
N PHE A 199 4.55 -25.34 11.93
CA PHE A 199 4.00 -24.37 10.98
C PHE A 199 2.50 -24.60 10.73
N ASP A 200 2.12 -25.86 10.49
CA ASP A 200 0.71 -26.23 10.27
C ASP A 200 -0.19 -25.87 11.47
N LYS A 201 0.31 -26.05 12.68
CA LYS A 201 -0.43 -25.79 13.92
C LYS A 201 -0.44 -24.31 14.34
N GLN A 202 0.60 -23.54 14.02
CA GLN A 202 0.76 -22.18 14.53
C GLN A 202 0.49 -21.10 13.48
N VAL A 203 0.78 -21.37 12.21
CA VAL A 203 0.69 -20.40 11.12
C VAL A 203 -0.47 -20.74 10.17
N ALA A 204 -0.47 -21.92 9.56
CA ALA A 204 -1.48 -22.30 8.57
C ALA A 204 -2.89 -22.49 9.17
N ILE A 205 -2.99 -22.61 10.49
CA ILE A 205 -4.28 -22.78 11.20
C ILE A 205 -5.26 -21.62 10.96
N VAL A 206 -4.73 -20.40 10.73
CA VAL A 206 -5.55 -19.19 10.53
C VAL A 206 -6.43 -19.26 9.27
N ASP A 207 -6.04 -20.07 8.29
CA ASP A 207 -6.79 -20.26 7.05
C ASP A 207 -7.73 -21.49 7.08
N LYS A 208 -7.63 -22.31 8.14
CA LYS A 208 -8.47 -23.49 8.36
C LYS A 208 -9.82 -23.11 9.00
N ILE A 209 -10.43 -22.05 8.50
CA ILE A 209 -11.73 -21.54 8.92
C ILE A 209 -12.74 -21.67 7.79
N SER A 210 -14.01 -21.73 8.13
CA SER A 210 -15.08 -21.72 7.13
C SER A 210 -15.23 -20.35 6.46
N ASP A 211 -15.81 -20.32 5.27
CA ASP A 211 -16.13 -19.06 4.59
C ASP A 211 -17.08 -18.19 5.43
N GLU A 212 -17.98 -18.82 6.21
CA GLU A 212 -18.87 -18.10 7.13
C GLU A 212 -18.07 -17.38 8.24
N GLU A 213 -17.10 -18.04 8.84
CA GLU A 213 -16.22 -17.42 9.86
C GLU A 213 -15.37 -16.33 9.28
N ARG A 214 -14.78 -16.53 8.08
CA ARG A 214 -14.01 -15.52 7.37
C ARG A 214 -14.87 -14.27 7.10
N ASN A 215 -16.09 -14.46 6.61
CA ASN A 215 -17.01 -13.35 6.37
C ASN A 215 -17.37 -12.61 7.66
N LYS A 216 -17.56 -13.31 8.78
CA LYS A 216 -17.80 -12.66 10.09
C LYS A 216 -16.62 -11.76 10.50
N ILE A 217 -15.38 -12.24 10.33
CA ILE A 217 -14.17 -11.49 10.65
C ILE A 217 -14.04 -10.25 9.74
N ILE A 218 -14.30 -10.40 8.44
CA ILE A 218 -14.32 -9.27 7.49
C ILE A 218 -15.38 -8.24 7.91
N GLN A 219 -16.58 -8.66 8.28
CA GLN A 219 -17.63 -7.75 8.72
C GLN A 219 -17.34 -7.10 10.08
N SER A 220 -16.60 -7.75 10.97
CA SER A 220 -16.18 -7.16 12.25
C SER A 220 -15.01 -6.16 12.10
N GLY A 221 -14.32 -6.15 10.97
CA GLY A 221 -13.13 -5.34 10.74
C GLY A 221 -11.84 -5.96 11.28
N ASP A 222 -11.88 -7.23 11.71
CA ASP A 222 -10.70 -7.99 12.14
C ASP A 222 -10.09 -8.69 10.92
N TYR A 223 -9.16 -8.00 10.26
CA TYR A 223 -8.54 -8.46 9.02
C TYR A 223 -7.68 -9.71 9.23
N LEU A 224 -7.99 -10.79 8.51
CA LEU A 224 -7.21 -12.02 8.44
C LEU A 224 -6.56 -12.29 7.08
N PRO A 225 -7.21 -11.94 5.93
CA PRO A 225 -6.64 -12.25 4.62
C PRO A 225 -5.32 -11.51 4.37
N SER A 226 -4.49 -12.06 3.49
CA SER A 226 -3.30 -11.36 3.00
C SER A 226 -3.67 -10.17 2.10
N TYR A 227 -2.73 -9.24 1.88
CA TYR A 227 -2.94 -8.10 0.97
C TYR A 227 -3.24 -8.50 -0.47
N MET A 228 -2.95 -9.74 -0.86
CA MET A 228 -3.37 -10.29 -2.16
C MET A 228 -4.89 -10.46 -2.26
N TRP A 229 -5.59 -10.54 -1.11
CA TRP A 229 -7.05 -10.49 -1.07
C TRP A 229 -7.58 -9.14 -1.59
N ASN A 230 -6.99 -8.05 -1.11
CA ASN A 230 -7.31 -6.70 -1.58
C ASN A 230 -6.87 -6.50 -3.03
N THR A 231 -5.69 -6.99 -3.40
CA THR A 231 -5.13 -6.91 -4.76
C THR A 231 -6.05 -7.59 -5.78
N ASN A 232 -6.52 -8.80 -5.49
CA ASN A 232 -7.44 -9.51 -6.38
C ASN A 232 -8.79 -8.76 -6.51
N GLY A 233 -9.28 -8.17 -5.42
CA GLY A 233 -10.46 -7.30 -5.45
C GLY A 233 -10.27 -6.10 -6.37
N TRP A 234 -9.15 -5.41 -6.26
CA TRP A 234 -8.80 -4.28 -7.12
C TRP A 234 -8.70 -4.69 -8.60
N LEU A 235 -8.04 -5.81 -8.88
CA LEU A 235 -7.92 -6.35 -10.24
C LEU A 235 -9.29 -6.69 -10.84
N CYS A 236 -10.17 -7.32 -10.06
CA CYS A 236 -11.53 -7.61 -10.51
C CYS A 236 -12.30 -6.31 -10.83
N GLU A 237 -12.27 -5.32 -9.94
CA GLU A 237 -12.95 -4.04 -10.16
C GLU A 237 -12.42 -3.33 -11.42
N LYS A 238 -11.10 -3.24 -11.59
CA LYS A 238 -10.46 -2.59 -12.73
C LYS A 238 -10.76 -3.29 -14.06
N LEU A 239 -10.85 -4.62 -14.05
CA LEU A 239 -11.10 -5.43 -15.24
C LEU A 239 -12.60 -5.65 -15.52
N GLY A 240 -13.48 -5.16 -14.65
CA GLY A 240 -14.92 -5.37 -14.77
C GLY A 240 -15.35 -6.81 -14.54
N LEU A 241 -14.66 -7.53 -13.64
CA LEU A 241 -14.93 -8.92 -13.31
C LEU A 241 -15.76 -9.02 -12.02
N THR A 242 -16.68 -9.96 -11.98
CA THR A 242 -17.54 -10.24 -10.84
C THR A 242 -16.97 -11.38 -10.01
N ILE A 243 -16.62 -11.11 -8.75
CA ILE A 243 -16.10 -12.13 -7.84
C ILE A 243 -17.21 -13.14 -7.51
N LYS A 244 -16.98 -14.40 -7.84
CA LYS A 244 -17.82 -15.54 -7.47
C LYS A 244 -17.42 -16.14 -6.12
N SER A 245 -16.12 -16.34 -5.92
CA SER A 245 -15.55 -16.82 -4.66
C SER A 245 -14.12 -16.30 -4.50
N GLN A 246 -13.70 -16.16 -3.25
CA GLN A 246 -12.33 -15.79 -2.92
C GLN A 246 -11.88 -16.62 -1.72
N THR A 247 -10.75 -17.31 -1.87
CA THR A 247 -10.20 -18.22 -0.87
C THR A 247 -8.72 -17.93 -0.64
N GLN A 248 -8.21 -18.32 0.52
CA GLN A 248 -6.80 -18.17 0.87
C GLN A 248 -6.26 -19.46 1.48
N VAL A 249 -5.01 -19.78 1.14
CA VAL A 249 -4.25 -20.87 1.75
C VAL A 249 -2.86 -20.34 2.11
N THR A 250 -2.43 -20.56 3.34
CA THR A 250 -1.07 -20.27 3.80
C THR A 250 -0.25 -21.56 3.77
N VAL A 251 0.87 -21.54 3.03
CA VAL A 251 1.76 -22.68 2.86
C VAL A 251 3.17 -22.32 3.32
N PRO A 252 3.94 -23.28 3.90
CA PRO A 252 5.33 -23.02 4.27
C PRO A 252 6.21 -22.89 3.03
N THR A 253 7.17 -21.97 3.08
CA THR A 253 8.32 -21.99 2.18
C THR A 253 9.42 -22.82 2.82
N THR A 254 10.18 -23.56 2.03
CA THR A 254 11.27 -24.41 2.49
C THR A 254 12.52 -24.22 1.64
N ASN A 255 13.67 -24.66 2.13
CA ASN A 255 14.88 -24.73 1.33
C ASN A 255 15.48 -26.15 1.38
N LYS A 256 16.26 -26.50 0.35
CA LYS A 256 16.93 -27.79 0.26
C LYS A 256 18.21 -27.88 1.13
N GLU A 257 18.74 -26.75 1.53
CA GLU A 257 19.94 -26.61 2.35
C GLU A 257 19.63 -25.82 3.62
N ASP A 258 20.47 -26.00 4.63
CA ASP A 258 20.42 -25.23 5.86
C ASP A 258 20.66 -23.73 5.56
N ILE A 259 19.88 -22.85 6.15
CA ILE A 259 20.05 -21.40 6.04
C ILE A 259 20.22 -20.81 7.44
N TYR A 260 21.32 -20.07 7.65
CA TYR A 260 21.49 -19.29 8.87
C TYR A 260 20.73 -17.97 8.79
N SER A 261 19.83 -17.74 9.74
CA SER A 261 19.15 -16.47 9.91
C SER A 261 19.81 -15.66 11.02
N SER A 262 20.37 -14.51 10.67
CA SER A 262 20.96 -13.58 11.63
C SER A 262 19.91 -12.94 12.53
N THR A 263 18.72 -12.69 11.99
CA THR A 263 17.59 -12.10 12.71
C THR A 263 17.01 -13.04 13.75
N LEU A 264 16.87 -14.33 13.43
CA LEU A 264 16.41 -15.36 14.37
C LEU A 264 17.54 -15.86 15.29
N GLY A 265 18.82 -15.63 14.95
CA GLY A 265 19.97 -16.15 15.66
C GLY A 265 20.10 -17.67 15.60
N MET A 266 19.54 -18.32 14.57
CA MET A 266 19.52 -19.77 14.43
C MET A 266 19.69 -20.22 12.97
N THR A 267 20.02 -21.51 12.81
CA THR A 267 20.03 -22.16 11.51
C THR A 267 18.69 -22.84 11.26
N VAL A 268 17.95 -22.38 10.24
CA VAL A 268 16.77 -23.06 9.71
C VAL A 268 17.24 -24.29 8.95
N LYS A 269 16.78 -25.47 9.36
CA LYS A 269 17.21 -26.75 8.76
C LYS A 269 16.59 -26.96 7.39
N ALA A 270 17.30 -27.69 6.54
CA ALA A 270 16.79 -28.12 5.25
C ALA A 270 15.44 -28.85 5.44
N GLY A 271 14.42 -28.38 4.69
CA GLY A 271 13.07 -28.93 4.75
C GLY A 271 12.15 -28.29 5.81
N ASP A 272 12.68 -27.55 6.77
CA ASP A 272 11.88 -26.76 7.71
C ASP A 272 11.40 -25.44 7.07
N ALA A 273 10.44 -24.78 7.70
CA ALA A 273 9.87 -23.55 7.19
C ALA A 273 10.88 -22.40 7.22
N THR A 274 11.17 -21.83 6.07
CA THR A 274 11.95 -20.58 5.95
C THR A 274 11.05 -19.33 6.06
N GLY A 275 9.76 -19.51 6.04
CA GLY A 275 8.71 -18.52 6.07
C GLY A 275 7.43 -19.05 5.47
N MET A 276 6.59 -18.17 4.92
CA MET A 276 5.31 -18.56 4.33
C MET A 276 5.06 -17.93 2.96
N SER A 277 4.16 -18.56 2.21
CA SER A 277 3.46 -17.96 1.08
C SER A 277 1.95 -17.98 1.38
N ALA A 278 1.31 -16.82 1.33
CA ALA A 278 -0.14 -16.70 1.38
C ALA A 278 -0.67 -16.62 -0.06
N VAL A 279 -1.40 -17.65 -0.49
CA VAL A 279 -1.98 -17.77 -1.83
C VAL A 279 -3.46 -17.45 -1.80
N VAL A 280 -3.88 -16.42 -2.52
CA VAL A 280 -5.28 -16.03 -2.69
C VAL A 280 -5.75 -16.43 -4.08
N THR A 281 -6.82 -17.20 -4.14
CA THR A 281 -7.48 -17.60 -5.38
C THR A 281 -8.86 -16.96 -5.46
N THR A 282 -9.10 -16.22 -6.54
CA THR A 282 -10.38 -15.58 -6.84
C THR A 282 -10.94 -16.15 -8.13
N GLU A 283 -12.11 -16.78 -8.01
CA GLU A 283 -12.89 -17.24 -9.17
C GLU A 283 -13.91 -16.16 -9.55
N THR A 284 -14.07 -15.91 -10.84
CA THR A 284 -15.02 -14.91 -11.35
C THR A 284 -16.17 -15.55 -12.11
N GLU A 285 -17.32 -14.85 -12.18
CA GLU A 285 -18.48 -15.31 -12.97
C GLU A 285 -18.16 -15.39 -14.47
N GLU A 286 -17.20 -14.57 -14.93
CA GLU A 286 -16.72 -14.54 -16.31
C GLU A 286 -15.78 -15.72 -16.66
N GLY A 287 -15.48 -16.58 -15.67
CA GLY A 287 -14.64 -17.77 -15.85
C GLY A 287 -13.12 -17.48 -15.89
N ILE A 288 -12.70 -16.31 -15.40
CA ILE A 288 -11.30 -15.95 -15.24
C ILE A 288 -10.90 -16.21 -13.78
N THR A 289 -9.81 -16.92 -13.56
CA THR A 289 -9.22 -17.12 -12.24
C THR A 289 -8.09 -16.14 -12.00
N ILE A 290 -8.07 -15.48 -10.83
CA ILE A 290 -6.92 -14.68 -10.36
C ILE A 290 -6.29 -15.41 -9.18
N GLU A 291 -5.04 -15.85 -9.32
CA GLU A 291 -4.25 -16.50 -8.28
C GLU A 291 -3.03 -15.64 -7.99
N SER A 292 -2.94 -15.14 -6.78
CA SER A 292 -1.82 -14.28 -6.38
C SER A 292 -1.24 -14.73 -5.05
N GLU A 293 0.08 -14.66 -4.93
CA GLU A 293 0.79 -15.04 -3.72
C GLU A 293 1.75 -13.94 -3.24
N CYS A 294 1.87 -13.86 -1.93
CA CYS A 294 2.83 -13.03 -1.24
C CYS A 294 3.75 -13.92 -0.42
N ILE A 295 5.04 -13.93 -0.76
CA ILE A 295 6.05 -14.80 -0.18
C ILE A 295 6.94 -13.97 0.75
N GLY A 296 6.87 -14.24 2.06
CA GLY A 296 7.79 -13.70 3.05
C GLY A 296 8.63 -14.84 3.65
N LYS A 297 9.94 -14.82 3.45
CA LYS A 297 10.83 -15.88 3.94
C LYS A 297 12.23 -15.36 4.26
N VAL A 298 12.98 -16.14 5.03
CA VAL A 298 14.44 -15.98 5.17
C VAL A 298 15.09 -16.37 3.83
N TYR A 299 15.88 -15.49 3.27
CA TYR A 299 16.50 -15.69 1.96
C TYR A 299 17.74 -16.57 1.99
N SER A 300 17.86 -17.45 1.02
CA SER A 300 19.10 -18.08 0.61
C SER A 300 19.98 -17.07 -0.16
N LYS A 301 21.21 -17.47 -0.50
CA LYS A 301 22.11 -16.61 -1.29
C LYS A 301 21.61 -16.28 -2.69
N GLU A 302 20.72 -17.10 -3.23
CA GLU A 302 20.18 -16.96 -4.58
C GLU A 302 18.86 -16.18 -4.62
N ASP A 303 18.22 -16.04 -3.47
CA ASP A 303 16.94 -15.32 -3.36
C ASP A 303 17.14 -13.80 -3.50
N TYR A 304 16.14 -13.14 -4.01
CA TYR A 304 16.03 -11.69 -4.08
C TYR A 304 14.56 -11.27 -4.19
N ASP A 305 14.25 -10.04 -3.87
CA ASP A 305 12.91 -9.50 -4.02
C ASP A 305 12.48 -9.53 -5.49
N LYS A 306 11.35 -10.15 -5.75
CA LYS A 306 10.81 -10.34 -7.10
C LYS A 306 9.31 -10.10 -7.11
N ASN A 307 8.84 -9.46 -8.16
CA ASN A 307 7.42 -9.33 -8.46
C ASN A 307 7.19 -9.83 -9.89
N GLU A 308 6.44 -10.92 -10.04
CA GLU A 308 6.25 -11.59 -11.32
C GLU A 308 4.77 -11.90 -11.52
N TRP A 309 4.25 -11.52 -12.69
CA TRP A 309 2.87 -11.76 -13.06
C TRP A 309 2.77 -12.32 -14.46
N THR A 310 1.88 -13.30 -14.63
CA THR A 310 1.57 -13.91 -15.93
C THR A 310 0.08 -13.76 -16.21
N VAL A 311 -0.23 -13.17 -17.35
CA VAL A 311 -1.57 -13.20 -17.94
C VAL A 311 -1.60 -14.38 -18.90
N TYR A 312 -2.41 -15.39 -18.58
CA TYR A 312 -2.62 -16.58 -19.40
C TYR A 312 -3.80 -16.35 -20.34
N GLY A 313 -3.60 -16.61 -21.61
CA GLY A 313 -4.66 -16.43 -22.61
C GLY A 313 -4.11 -16.41 -24.03
N GLU A 314 -4.58 -15.48 -24.81
CA GLU A 314 -4.14 -15.28 -26.20
C GLU A 314 -3.65 -13.83 -26.38
N PRO A 315 -2.32 -13.61 -26.40
CA PRO A 315 -1.23 -14.52 -26.04
C PRO A 315 -1.00 -14.63 -24.53
N ASN A 316 -0.19 -15.61 -24.09
CA ASN A 316 0.37 -15.61 -22.75
C ASN A 316 1.47 -14.55 -22.63
N THR A 317 1.47 -13.79 -21.54
CA THR A 317 2.50 -12.78 -21.30
C THR A 317 2.94 -12.81 -19.84
N THR A 318 4.25 -12.86 -19.60
CA THR A 318 4.85 -12.76 -18.27
C THR A 318 5.66 -11.48 -18.15
N ILE A 319 5.53 -10.79 -17.03
CA ILE A 319 6.35 -9.65 -16.65
C ILE A 319 7.02 -9.92 -15.30
N THR A 320 8.29 -9.56 -15.20
CA THR A 320 9.08 -9.69 -13.98
C THR A 320 9.73 -8.36 -13.63
N VAL A 321 9.56 -7.92 -12.40
CA VAL A 321 10.31 -6.81 -11.80
C VAL A 321 11.27 -7.42 -10.79
N ALA A 322 12.56 -7.37 -11.10
CA ALA A 322 13.62 -7.91 -10.28
C ALA A 322 14.21 -6.83 -9.37
N ARG A 323 14.43 -7.15 -8.10
CA ARG A 323 15.07 -6.28 -7.11
C ARG A 323 14.45 -4.89 -7.01
N PRO A 324 13.10 -4.78 -6.82
CA PRO A 324 12.46 -3.48 -6.71
C PRO A 324 12.93 -2.74 -5.45
N SER A 325 13.24 -1.45 -5.60
CA SER A 325 13.45 -0.55 -4.44
C SER A 325 12.10 -0.14 -3.85
N THR A 326 11.47 -1.05 -3.10
CA THR A 326 10.06 -0.95 -2.69
C THR A 326 9.74 0.35 -1.95
N VAL A 327 10.65 0.84 -1.10
CA VAL A 327 10.46 2.08 -0.34
C VAL A 327 10.35 3.28 -1.27
N GLU A 328 11.33 3.47 -2.13
CA GLU A 328 11.38 4.61 -3.06
C GLU A 328 10.25 4.55 -4.09
N LEU A 329 9.95 3.35 -4.60
CA LEU A 329 8.85 3.14 -5.55
C LEU A 329 7.48 3.46 -4.91
N THR A 330 7.27 3.07 -3.65
CA THR A 330 6.05 3.41 -2.90
C THR A 330 5.92 4.92 -2.73
N CYS A 331 6.94 5.58 -2.20
CA CYS A 331 6.90 7.01 -1.93
C CYS A 331 6.75 7.85 -3.21
N ALA A 332 7.44 7.46 -4.29
CA ALA A 332 7.30 8.12 -5.59
C ALA A 332 5.88 7.96 -6.17
N THR A 333 5.28 6.78 -6.02
CA THR A 333 3.89 6.53 -6.44
C THR A 333 2.93 7.43 -5.68
N ILE A 334 3.05 7.50 -4.35
CA ILE A 334 2.23 8.38 -3.51
C ILE A 334 2.30 9.82 -3.99
N VAL A 335 3.51 10.36 -4.18
CA VAL A 335 3.70 11.76 -4.55
C VAL A 335 3.17 12.04 -5.96
N ASN A 336 3.37 11.14 -6.93
CA ASN A 336 2.80 11.27 -8.26
C ASN A 336 1.26 11.18 -8.29
N ARG A 337 0.63 10.51 -7.31
CA ARG A 337 -0.83 10.41 -7.15
C ARG A 337 -1.47 11.64 -6.53
N ILE A 338 -0.72 12.49 -5.84
CA ILE A 338 -1.28 13.66 -5.15
C ILE A 338 -2.21 14.49 -6.03
N PRO A 339 -1.83 14.91 -7.25
CA PRO A 339 -2.74 15.67 -8.11
C PRO A 339 -4.01 14.89 -8.53
N ASP A 340 -3.87 13.57 -8.73
CA ASP A 340 -5.00 12.74 -9.12
C ASP A 340 -6.03 12.65 -7.99
N VAL A 341 -5.58 12.54 -6.73
CA VAL A 341 -6.45 12.49 -5.53
C VAL A 341 -7.13 13.83 -5.27
N ILE A 342 -6.39 14.95 -5.38
CA ILE A 342 -6.94 16.30 -5.18
C ILE A 342 -8.08 16.61 -6.19
N ASN A 343 -7.96 16.09 -7.41
CA ASN A 343 -8.93 16.33 -8.48
C ASN A 343 -9.99 15.21 -8.64
N ALA A 344 -9.99 14.21 -7.78
CA ALA A 344 -10.94 13.11 -7.86
C ALA A 344 -12.31 13.48 -7.28
N GLU A 345 -13.32 12.68 -7.63
CA GLU A 345 -14.66 12.78 -7.01
C GLU A 345 -14.57 12.45 -5.50
N PRO A 346 -15.36 13.13 -4.65
CA PRO A 346 -15.37 12.88 -3.22
C PRO A 346 -15.77 11.45 -2.85
N GLY A 347 -15.13 10.91 -1.79
CA GLY A 347 -15.43 9.61 -1.23
C GLY A 347 -14.17 8.79 -0.95
N TYR A 348 -14.35 7.52 -0.64
CA TYR A 348 -13.27 6.54 -0.64
C TYR A 348 -13.07 6.04 -2.07
N VAL A 349 -12.10 6.59 -2.77
CA VAL A 349 -11.89 6.34 -4.20
C VAL A 349 -10.64 5.49 -4.39
N THR A 350 -10.80 4.23 -4.75
CA THR A 350 -9.68 3.32 -5.04
C THR A 350 -9.01 3.69 -6.37
N THR A 351 -7.72 3.38 -6.51
CA THR A 351 -6.88 3.87 -7.62
C THR A 351 -7.25 3.31 -8.99
N ASP A 352 -8.05 2.24 -9.06
CA ASP A 352 -8.67 1.76 -10.30
C ASP A 352 -9.53 2.83 -10.99
N LYS A 353 -10.07 3.79 -10.20
CA LYS A 353 -10.92 4.90 -10.65
C LYS A 353 -10.16 6.21 -10.89
N LEU A 354 -8.89 6.28 -10.49
CA LEU A 354 -8.06 7.49 -10.64
C LEU A 354 -7.33 7.60 -11.99
N GLY A 355 -7.54 6.66 -12.90
CA GLY A 355 -6.77 6.57 -14.13
C GLY A 355 -5.36 6.02 -13.93
N ASP A 356 -4.61 5.92 -15.03
CA ASP A 356 -3.24 5.41 -15.00
C ASP A 356 -2.30 6.43 -14.34
N LEU A 357 -1.42 5.93 -13.47
CA LEU A 357 -0.42 6.78 -12.84
C LEU A 357 0.55 7.34 -13.87
N GLN A 358 0.75 8.64 -13.83
CA GLN A 358 1.69 9.34 -14.69
C GLN A 358 2.84 9.93 -13.87
N PHE A 359 4.05 9.90 -14.44
CA PHE A 359 5.17 10.67 -13.89
C PHE A 359 4.82 12.17 -13.94
N LYS A 360 4.93 12.85 -12.82
CA LYS A 360 4.75 14.30 -12.71
C LYS A 360 6.09 14.97 -12.50
N LEU A 361 6.42 15.97 -13.30
CA LEU A 361 7.58 16.84 -13.01
C LEU A 361 7.31 17.75 -11.80
N LYS A 362 6.06 18.18 -11.67
CA LYS A 362 5.56 18.98 -10.54
C LYS A 362 4.21 18.44 -10.09
N ILE A 363 3.90 18.61 -8.82
CA ILE A 363 2.61 18.30 -8.21
C ILE A 363 1.88 19.59 -7.86
#